data_b7cf755e90a5716bb35f7603e15724c1
#
_entry.id   b7cf755e90a5716bb35f7603e15724c1
#
_cell.length_a   1.000
_cell.length_b   1.000
_cell.length_c   1.000
_cell.angle_alpha   90.00
_cell.angle_beta   90.00
_cell.angle_gamma   90.00
#
_symmetry.space_group_name_H-M   'P 1'
#
loop_
_entity.id
_entity.type
_entity.pdbx_description
1 polymer ?
#
loop_
_entity_poly.entity_id
_entity_poly.type
_entity_poly.pdbx_seq_one_letter_code
_entity_poly.pdbx_strand_id
1 'polypeptide(L)'
;RFVWSSGGDWFDSRYLQIFLGGEKNEIRRHISGEDAVAKTIYNILSNCFLECEKHEPAYDMFIKANLLTILANLARYYHEEISGREFSVKMENIGHLENSMNYILGHLEENLALDDLAREAGMSRSYYSTMFKKMNGISVWTYITNQRIAKAQYLLEKDDVSVIEVSEACGFSNLSNFNRAFKKITGKTPREYRKAIISVHTT
;
A
#
# COMPACT_ATOMS: atom_id res chain seq x y z
N ARG A 1 7.96 -6.73 3.15
CA ARG A 1 6.52 -6.37 3.03
C ARG A 1 6.40 -4.90 3.34
N PHE A 2 6.25 -4.07 2.32
CA PHE A 2 6.02 -2.64 2.52
C PHE A 2 4.59 -2.44 3.01
N VAL A 3 4.43 -2.08 4.26
CA VAL A 3 3.19 -1.53 4.80
C VAL A 3 3.31 -0.02 4.63
N TRP A 4 2.54 0.55 3.72
CA TRP A 4 2.34 1.99 3.65
C TRP A 4 1.53 2.40 4.88
N SER A 5 2.22 2.82 5.93
CA SER A 5 1.54 3.42 7.09
C SER A 5 1.10 4.82 6.67
N SER A 6 -0.21 4.99 6.58
CA SER A 6 -0.86 6.28 6.40
C SER A 6 -0.63 7.15 7.64
N GLY A 7 0.26 8.09 7.52
CA GLY A 7 0.55 9.04 8.57
C GLY A 7 1.51 10.11 8.08
N GLY A 8 1.05 10.99 7.18
CA GLY A 8 1.76 12.17 6.74
C GLY A 8 1.76 12.37 5.23
N ASP A 9 1.39 13.54 4.78
CA ASP A 9 1.33 14.04 3.39
C ASP A 9 2.69 14.10 2.66
N TRP A 10 3.62 13.22 2.96
CA TRP A 10 4.98 13.29 2.41
C TRP A 10 5.15 12.58 1.07
N PHE A 11 4.13 11.83 0.61
CA PHE A 11 4.14 11.21 -0.70
C PHE A 11 2.82 11.46 -1.44
N ASP A 12 2.91 12.23 -2.51
CA ASP A 12 1.79 12.50 -3.40
C ASP A 12 1.67 11.35 -4.41
N SER A 13 0.60 10.56 -4.30
CA SER A 13 0.29 9.43 -5.19
C SER A 13 0.19 9.84 -6.67
N ARG A 14 0.06 11.14 -6.96
CA ARG A 14 0.12 11.68 -8.31
C ARG A 14 1.33 11.19 -9.09
N TYR A 15 2.46 10.98 -8.42
CA TYR A 15 3.68 10.47 -9.05
C TYR A 15 3.62 8.98 -9.44
N LEU A 16 2.66 8.20 -8.91
CA LEU A 16 2.45 6.80 -9.30
C LEU A 16 1.72 6.65 -10.64
N GLN A 17 1.14 7.70 -11.18
CA GLN A 17 0.35 7.66 -12.42
C GLN A 17 1.15 7.21 -13.63
N ILE A 18 2.44 7.46 -13.66
CA ILE A 18 3.36 7.00 -14.70
C ILE A 18 3.22 5.48 -14.89
N PHE A 19 2.94 4.76 -13.81
CA PHE A 19 2.78 3.30 -13.79
C PHE A 19 1.34 2.84 -13.99
N LEU A 20 0.36 3.72 -13.73
CA LEU A 20 -1.07 3.43 -13.76
C LEU A 20 -1.76 3.87 -15.07
N GLY A 21 -1.01 4.43 -16.02
CA GLY A 21 -1.50 4.89 -17.30
C GLY A 21 -2.29 3.82 -18.06
N GLY A 22 -3.55 4.14 -18.42
CA GLY A 22 -4.46 3.23 -19.11
C GLY A 22 -4.07 2.97 -20.56
N GLU A 23 -4.70 1.97 -21.15
CA GLU A 23 -4.47 1.37 -22.48
C GLU A 23 -4.44 2.33 -23.70
N LYS A 24 -4.77 3.61 -23.52
CA LYS A 24 -4.82 4.61 -24.60
C LYS A 24 -3.65 5.61 -24.63
N ASN A 25 -2.84 5.71 -23.60
CA ASN A 25 -1.63 6.51 -23.63
C ASN A 25 -0.44 5.58 -23.82
N GLU A 26 0.10 5.57 -25.02
CA GLU A 26 1.41 5.00 -25.36
C GLU A 26 2.52 5.87 -24.71
N ILE A 27 2.54 5.94 -23.36
CA ILE A 27 3.72 6.41 -22.66
C ILE A 27 4.83 5.44 -23.11
N ARG A 28 5.85 5.96 -23.74
CA ARG A 28 7.05 5.19 -24.07
C ARG A 28 7.59 4.59 -22.78
N ARG A 29 7.21 3.36 -22.46
CA ARG A 29 7.64 2.63 -21.27
C ARG A 29 9.10 2.16 -21.35
N HIS A 30 9.83 2.67 -22.32
CA HIS A 30 11.22 2.31 -22.57
C HIS A 30 12.08 3.56 -22.44
N ILE A 31 12.98 3.53 -21.47
CA ILE A 31 14.03 4.53 -21.29
C ILE A 31 15.30 3.94 -21.88
N SER A 32 15.94 4.63 -22.82
CA SER A 32 17.20 4.16 -23.38
C SER A 32 18.29 4.14 -22.32
N GLY A 33 19.16 3.12 -22.33
CA GLY A 33 20.31 3.05 -21.43
C GLY A 33 21.30 4.21 -21.60
N GLU A 34 21.24 4.94 -22.73
CA GLU A 34 22.05 6.13 -22.99
C GLU A 34 21.50 7.39 -22.29
N ASP A 35 20.22 7.39 -21.91
CA ASP A 35 19.58 8.53 -21.26
C ASP A 35 20.20 8.80 -19.89
N ALA A 36 20.38 10.06 -19.55
CA ALA A 36 20.91 10.48 -18.26
C ALA A 36 20.06 9.97 -17.08
N VAL A 37 18.72 9.92 -17.27
CA VAL A 37 17.79 9.41 -16.27
C VAL A 37 17.99 7.90 -16.03
N ALA A 38 18.26 7.11 -17.08
CA ALA A 38 18.52 5.67 -16.95
C ALA A 38 19.80 5.42 -16.13
N LYS A 39 20.87 6.16 -16.41
CA LYS A 39 22.13 6.08 -15.66
C LYS A 39 21.93 6.47 -14.18
N THR A 40 21.15 7.51 -13.93
CA THR A 40 20.81 7.93 -12.56
C THR A 40 20.04 6.84 -11.82
N ILE A 41 19.00 6.27 -12.44
CA ILE A 41 18.19 5.20 -11.84
C ILE A 41 19.03 3.96 -11.58
N TYR A 42 19.91 3.58 -12.52
CA TYR A 42 20.82 2.45 -12.34
C TYR A 42 21.72 2.62 -11.11
N ASN A 43 22.31 3.81 -10.92
CA ASN A 43 23.16 4.09 -9.77
C ASN A 43 22.36 4.00 -8.46
N ILE A 44 21.12 4.53 -8.43
CA ILE A 44 20.26 4.47 -7.25
C ILE A 44 19.90 3.01 -6.92
N LEU A 45 19.54 2.21 -7.92
CA LEU A 45 19.24 0.78 -7.72
C LEU A 45 20.46 0.00 -7.23
N SER A 46 21.64 0.30 -7.75
CA SER A 46 22.89 -0.31 -7.29
C SER A 46 23.17 0.01 -5.82
N ASN A 47 22.93 1.24 -5.39
CA ASN A 47 23.04 1.65 -3.98
C ASN A 47 22.00 0.90 -3.11
N CYS A 48 20.75 0.76 -3.56
CA CYS A 48 19.73 -0.01 -2.84
C CYS A 48 20.17 -1.48 -2.67
N PHE A 49 20.78 -2.07 -3.70
CA PHE A 49 21.28 -3.43 -3.63
C PHE A 49 22.37 -3.59 -2.56
N LEU A 50 23.34 -2.68 -2.54
CA LEU A 50 24.41 -2.66 -1.54
C LEU A 50 23.88 -2.49 -0.10
N GLU A 51 22.86 -1.64 0.09
CA GLU A 51 22.21 -1.47 1.39
C GLU A 51 21.48 -2.75 1.83
N CYS A 52 20.83 -3.46 0.87
CA CYS A 52 20.20 -4.74 1.16
C CYS A 52 21.20 -5.84 1.57
N GLU A 53 22.43 -5.81 1.06
CA GLU A 53 23.48 -6.78 1.44
C GLU A 53 24.08 -6.46 2.80
N LYS A 54 24.32 -5.19 3.11
CA LYS A 54 25.00 -4.77 4.34
C LYS A 54 24.10 -4.82 5.57
N HIS A 55 22.79 -4.57 5.42
CA HIS A 55 21.83 -4.49 6.52
C HIS A 55 22.26 -3.57 7.67
N GLU A 56 22.90 -2.44 7.34
CA GLU A 56 23.29 -1.46 8.35
C GLU A 56 22.07 -0.79 9.01
N PRO A 57 22.22 -0.18 10.21
CA PRO A 57 21.13 0.54 10.84
C PRO A 57 20.46 1.55 9.89
N ALA A 58 19.12 1.56 9.86
CA ALA A 58 18.31 2.40 8.98
C ALA A 58 18.37 2.08 7.46
N TYR A 59 18.87 0.91 7.04
CA TYR A 59 18.93 0.50 5.63
C TYR A 59 17.55 0.59 4.95
N ASP A 60 16.48 0.27 5.65
CA ASP A 60 15.11 0.36 5.13
C ASP A 60 14.68 1.80 4.84
N MET A 61 15.16 2.79 5.60
CA MET A 61 14.94 4.22 5.33
C MET A 61 15.71 4.65 4.07
N PHE A 62 16.96 4.22 3.92
CA PHE A 62 17.75 4.47 2.71
C PHE A 62 17.06 3.90 1.46
N ILE A 63 16.58 2.67 1.52
CA ILE A 63 15.86 2.05 0.40
C ILE A 63 14.60 2.87 0.07
N LYS A 64 13.80 3.27 1.06
CA LYS A 64 12.59 4.09 0.85
C LYS A 64 12.92 5.42 0.20
N ALA A 65 13.94 6.13 0.69
CA ALA A 65 14.39 7.41 0.13
C ALA A 65 14.86 7.27 -1.33
N ASN A 66 15.62 6.24 -1.63
CA ASN A 66 16.09 5.95 -2.98
C ASN A 66 14.94 5.60 -3.93
N LEU A 67 13.94 4.83 -3.50
CA LEU A 67 12.74 4.55 -4.31
C LEU A 67 11.95 5.83 -4.62
N LEU A 68 11.80 6.73 -3.65
CA LEU A 68 11.18 8.05 -3.89
C LEU A 68 11.98 8.89 -4.88
N THR A 69 13.30 8.84 -4.80
CA THR A 69 14.19 9.55 -5.74
C THR A 69 14.03 8.99 -7.16
N ILE A 70 13.91 7.67 -7.33
CA ILE A 70 13.59 7.04 -8.62
C ILE A 70 12.25 7.56 -9.16
N LEU A 71 11.19 7.53 -8.34
CA LEU A 71 9.87 8.02 -8.73
C LEU A 71 9.90 9.49 -9.14
N ALA A 72 10.62 10.35 -8.41
CA ALA A 72 10.77 11.75 -8.76
C ALA A 72 11.51 11.97 -10.10
N ASN A 73 12.56 11.19 -10.37
CA ASN A 73 13.26 11.25 -11.66
C ASN A 73 12.38 10.80 -12.82
N LEU A 74 11.60 9.72 -12.64
CA LEU A 74 10.64 9.25 -13.64
C LEU A 74 9.53 10.28 -13.86
N ALA A 75 8.99 10.88 -12.80
CA ALA A 75 7.97 11.91 -12.90
C ALA A 75 8.46 13.13 -13.71
N ARG A 76 9.70 13.56 -13.51
CA ARG A 76 10.32 14.65 -14.28
C ARG A 76 10.55 14.25 -15.74
N TYR A 77 11.03 13.04 -15.98
CA TYR A 77 11.32 12.54 -17.32
C TYR A 77 10.06 12.47 -18.18
N TYR A 78 8.93 12.03 -17.59
CA TYR A 78 7.65 11.91 -18.29
C TYR A 78 6.73 13.13 -18.15
N HIS A 79 7.20 14.24 -17.58
CA HIS A 79 6.37 15.41 -17.28
C HIS A 79 5.63 15.96 -18.50
N GLU A 80 6.28 16.06 -19.66
CA GLU A 80 5.69 16.58 -20.90
C GLU A 80 4.63 15.61 -21.48
N GLU A 81 4.83 14.31 -21.33
CA GLU A 81 3.87 13.28 -21.78
C GLU A 81 2.63 13.20 -20.87
N ILE A 82 2.76 13.65 -19.62
CA ILE A 82 1.73 13.54 -18.58
C ILE A 82 0.80 14.78 -18.55
N SER A 83 1.19 15.92 -19.12
CA SER A 83 0.53 17.22 -18.95
C SER A 83 -0.76 17.46 -19.74
N GLY A 84 -1.50 16.43 -20.20
CA GLY A 84 -2.74 16.54 -20.95
C GLY A 84 -4.03 16.61 -20.08
N ARG A 85 -5.14 17.03 -20.70
CA ARG A 85 -6.48 17.18 -20.06
C ARG A 85 -7.03 15.88 -19.44
N GLU A 86 -6.71 14.72 -20.03
CA GLU A 86 -7.05 13.39 -19.46
C GLU A 86 -6.29 13.09 -18.16
N PHE A 87 -5.16 13.73 -17.96
CA PHE A 87 -4.36 13.68 -16.77
C PHE A 87 -5.08 14.30 -15.58
N SER A 88 -5.70 15.47 -15.74
CA SER A 88 -6.42 16.18 -14.66
C SER A 88 -7.58 15.34 -14.09
N VAL A 89 -8.38 14.69 -14.95
CA VAL A 89 -9.52 13.86 -14.51
C VAL A 89 -9.06 12.58 -13.79
N LYS A 90 -7.96 11.98 -14.25
CA LYS A 90 -7.36 10.81 -13.57
C LYS A 90 -6.78 11.20 -12.20
N MET A 91 -6.23 12.40 -12.09
CA MET A 91 -5.70 12.95 -10.85
C MET A 91 -6.76 13.11 -9.77
N GLU A 92 -7.90 13.69 -10.15
CA GLU A 92 -9.04 13.85 -9.26
C GLU A 92 -9.52 12.50 -8.73
N ASN A 93 -9.63 11.49 -9.60
CA ASN A 93 -10.02 10.13 -9.21
C ASN A 93 -9.02 9.45 -8.26
N ILE A 94 -7.73 9.75 -8.36
CA ILE A 94 -6.73 9.19 -7.44
C ILE A 94 -6.86 9.85 -6.07
N GLY A 95 -6.96 11.16 -5.98
CA GLY A 95 -7.21 11.87 -4.72
C GLY A 95 -8.49 11.39 -4.03
N HIS A 96 -9.53 11.16 -4.78
CA HIS A 96 -10.78 10.59 -4.29
C HIS A 96 -10.62 9.16 -3.73
N LEU A 97 -9.85 8.31 -4.40
CA LEU A 97 -9.56 6.96 -3.89
C LEU A 97 -8.67 7.00 -2.65
N GLU A 98 -7.70 7.92 -2.56
CA GLU A 98 -6.90 8.13 -1.35
C GLU A 98 -7.75 8.54 -0.16
N ASN A 99 -8.69 9.46 -0.34
CA ASN A 99 -9.63 9.83 0.71
C ASN A 99 -10.40 8.62 1.24
N SER A 100 -10.91 7.78 0.33
CA SER A 100 -11.57 6.53 0.71
C SER A 100 -10.63 5.56 1.43
N MET A 101 -9.37 5.43 1.00
CA MET A 101 -8.38 4.58 1.67
C MET A 101 -8.04 5.10 3.07
N ASN A 102 -7.90 6.40 3.25
CA ASN A 102 -7.70 7.03 4.55
C ASN A 102 -8.92 6.83 5.47
N TYR A 103 -10.12 6.94 4.92
CA TYR A 103 -11.34 6.62 5.65
C TYR A 103 -11.35 5.15 6.11
N ILE A 104 -11.04 4.19 5.23
CA ILE A 104 -10.91 2.76 5.58
C ILE A 104 -9.95 2.57 6.75
N LEU A 105 -8.77 3.21 6.70
CA LEU A 105 -7.74 3.04 7.72
C LEU A 105 -8.15 3.61 9.08
N GLY A 106 -8.93 4.70 9.08
CA GLY A 106 -9.48 5.30 10.31
C GLY A 106 -10.64 4.52 10.92
N HIS A 107 -11.32 3.64 10.15
CA HIS A 107 -12.55 2.97 10.54
C HIS A 107 -12.49 1.43 10.39
N LEU A 108 -11.26 0.84 10.53
CA LEU A 108 -11.05 -0.60 10.33
C LEU A 108 -11.87 -1.48 11.28
N GLU A 109 -12.17 -0.99 12.47
CA GLU A 109 -12.97 -1.69 13.49
C GLU A 109 -14.48 -1.67 13.20
N GLU A 110 -14.93 -0.77 12.33
CA GLU A 110 -16.34 -0.57 12.03
C GLU A 110 -16.84 -1.49 10.91
N ASN A 111 -18.16 -1.58 10.79
CA ASN A 111 -18.78 -2.26 9.66
C ASN A 111 -18.82 -1.36 8.44
N LEU A 112 -17.74 -1.41 7.64
CA LEU A 112 -17.61 -0.62 6.43
C LEU A 112 -18.60 -1.11 5.35
N ALA A 113 -19.39 -0.20 4.79
CA ALA A 113 -20.26 -0.47 3.64
C ALA A 113 -19.66 0.10 2.35
N LEU A 114 -19.82 -0.61 1.24
CA LEU A 114 -19.30 -0.20 -0.06
C LEU A 114 -19.88 1.15 -0.51
N ASP A 115 -21.13 1.43 -0.13
CA ASP A 115 -21.80 2.70 -0.47
C ASP A 115 -21.16 3.89 0.24
N ASP A 116 -20.73 3.72 1.49
CA ASP A 116 -20.03 4.75 2.25
C ASP A 116 -18.65 5.04 1.64
N LEU A 117 -17.90 3.98 1.32
CA LEU A 117 -16.59 4.11 0.68
C LEU A 117 -16.66 4.78 -0.69
N ALA A 118 -17.68 4.44 -1.48
CA ALA A 118 -17.91 5.07 -2.78
C ALA A 118 -18.29 6.55 -2.64
N ARG A 119 -19.08 6.91 -1.61
CA ARG A 119 -19.44 8.29 -1.29
C ARG A 119 -18.22 9.10 -0.86
N GLU A 120 -17.35 8.57 -0.01
CA GLU A 120 -16.09 9.19 0.38
C GLU A 120 -15.17 9.46 -0.84
N ALA A 121 -15.22 8.57 -1.83
CA ALA A 121 -14.53 8.76 -3.10
C ALA A 121 -15.29 9.62 -4.12
N GLY A 122 -16.47 10.17 -3.80
CA GLY A 122 -17.29 10.92 -4.76
C GLY A 122 -17.69 10.13 -6.00
N MET A 123 -17.78 8.79 -5.90
CA MET A 123 -17.99 7.87 -7.01
C MET A 123 -19.27 7.04 -6.86
N SER A 124 -19.81 6.55 -7.98
CA SER A 124 -20.82 5.50 -7.91
C SER A 124 -20.19 4.18 -7.42
N ARG A 125 -20.97 3.35 -6.74
CA ARG A 125 -20.52 2.06 -6.19
C ARG A 125 -19.82 1.15 -7.21
N SER A 126 -20.36 1.05 -8.42
CA SER A 126 -19.79 0.22 -9.49
C SER A 126 -18.46 0.78 -9.99
N TYR A 127 -18.41 2.09 -10.21
CA TYR A 127 -17.19 2.77 -10.66
C TYR A 127 -16.09 2.70 -9.62
N TYR A 128 -16.42 2.96 -8.34
CA TYR A 128 -15.49 2.84 -7.22
C TYR A 128 -14.85 1.44 -7.15
N SER A 129 -15.66 0.37 -7.16
CA SER A 129 -15.15 -1.00 -7.09
C SER A 129 -14.19 -1.32 -8.24
N THR A 130 -14.52 -0.88 -9.45
CA THR A 130 -13.71 -1.10 -10.65
C THR A 130 -12.41 -0.33 -10.57
N MET A 131 -12.48 0.96 -10.23
CA MET A 131 -11.31 1.83 -10.11
C MET A 131 -10.39 1.39 -8.98
N PHE A 132 -10.95 1.07 -7.81
CA PHE A 132 -10.17 0.58 -6.67
C PHE A 132 -9.36 -0.67 -7.06
N LYS A 133 -10.01 -1.67 -7.69
CA LYS A 133 -9.33 -2.89 -8.14
C LYS A 133 -8.29 -2.60 -9.24
N LYS A 134 -8.59 -1.70 -10.17
CA LYS A 134 -7.66 -1.33 -11.25
C LYS A 134 -6.39 -0.68 -10.68
N MET A 135 -6.53 0.18 -9.67
CA MET A 135 -5.40 0.91 -9.08
C MET A 135 -4.61 0.09 -8.07
N ASN A 136 -5.29 -0.71 -7.24
CA ASN A 136 -4.63 -1.45 -6.17
C ASN A 136 -4.32 -2.92 -6.52
N GLY A 137 -4.76 -3.40 -7.69
CA GLY A 137 -4.60 -4.79 -8.12
C GLY A 137 -5.50 -5.79 -7.37
N ILE A 138 -6.15 -5.37 -6.29
CA ILE A 138 -7.00 -6.19 -5.41
C ILE A 138 -8.33 -5.50 -5.15
N SER A 139 -9.37 -6.29 -4.78
CA SER A 139 -10.66 -5.71 -4.41
C SER A 139 -10.56 -4.91 -3.10
N VAL A 140 -11.47 -3.94 -2.92
CA VAL A 140 -11.56 -3.16 -1.68
C VAL A 140 -11.74 -4.06 -0.44
N TRP A 141 -12.50 -5.13 -0.53
CA TRP A 141 -12.68 -6.08 0.59
C TRP A 141 -11.41 -6.86 0.91
N THR A 142 -10.64 -7.22 -0.10
CA THR A 142 -9.31 -7.84 0.10
C THR A 142 -8.36 -6.85 0.76
N TYR A 143 -8.39 -5.59 0.34
CA TYR A 143 -7.59 -4.52 0.95
C TYR A 143 -7.94 -4.33 2.43
N ILE A 144 -9.24 -4.14 2.76
CA ILE A 144 -9.71 -4.01 4.15
C ILE A 144 -9.26 -5.20 5.00
N THR A 145 -9.45 -6.42 4.48
CA THR A 145 -9.04 -7.63 5.20
C THR A 145 -7.53 -7.64 5.47
N ASN A 146 -6.71 -7.27 4.50
CA ASN A 146 -5.26 -7.20 4.66
C ASN A 146 -4.87 -6.16 5.73
N GLN A 147 -5.51 -4.98 5.75
CA GLN A 147 -5.25 -3.94 6.75
C GLN A 147 -5.67 -4.38 8.16
N ARG A 148 -6.82 -5.03 8.29
CA ARG A 148 -7.29 -5.62 9.56
C ARG A 148 -6.30 -6.66 10.09
N ILE A 149 -5.77 -7.52 9.23
CA ILE A 149 -4.78 -8.52 9.64
C ILE A 149 -3.45 -7.87 10.00
N ALA A 150 -3.02 -6.83 9.29
CA ALA A 150 -1.81 -6.07 9.68
C ALA A 150 -1.97 -5.42 11.07
N LYS A 151 -3.13 -4.81 11.36
CA LYS A 151 -3.47 -4.30 12.70
C LYS A 151 -3.45 -5.42 13.75
N ALA A 152 -4.00 -6.59 13.41
CA ALA A 152 -4.00 -7.74 14.31
C ALA A 152 -2.59 -8.27 14.62
N GLN A 153 -1.69 -8.32 13.63
CA GLN A 153 -0.29 -8.68 13.85
C GLN A 153 0.36 -7.75 14.87
N TYR A 154 0.17 -6.43 14.68
CA TYR A 154 0.70 -5.42 15.60
C TYR A 154 0.18 -5.59 17.05
N LEU A 155 -1.15 -5.82 17.22
CA LEU A 155 -1.73 -6.03 18.54
C LEU A 155 -1.23 -7.33 19.19
N LEU A 156 -1.07 -8.41 18.42
CA LEU A 156 -0.54 -9.68 18.91
C LEU A 156 0.93 -9.60 19.34
N GLU A 157 1.69 -8.63 18.82
CA GLU A 157 3.09 -8.41 19.17
C GLU A 157 3.27 -7.60 20.46
N LYS A 158 2.37 -6.66 20.73
CA LYS A 158 2.54 -5.67 21.79
C LYS A 158 1.82 -5.99 23.09
N ASP A 159 0.67 -6.65 23.01
CA ASP A 159 -0.24 -6.74 24.13
C ASP A 159 -0.56 -8.19 24.52
N ASP A 160 -0.71 -8.44 25.81
CA ASP A 160 -1.22 -9.72 26.36
C ASP A 160 -2.76 -9.81 26.25
N VAL A 161 -3.31 -9.34 25.12
CA VAL A 161 -4.74 -9.32 24.82
C VAL A 161 -5.16 -10.68 24.25
N SER A 162 -6.36 -11.13 24.56
CA SER A 162 -6.86 -12.39 24.01
C SER A 162 -7.05 -12.33 22.50
N VAL A 163 -6.97 -13.47 21.81
CA VAL A 163 -7.20 -13.55 20.36
C VAL A 163 -8.61 -13.09 19.97
N ILE A 164 -9.57 -13.22 20.89
CA ILE A 164 -10.96 -12.76 20.69
C ILE A 164 -11.00 -11.24 20.67
N GLU A 165 -10.41 -10.59 21.68
CA GLU A 165 -10.35 -9.13 21.76
C GLU A 165 -9.60 -8.53 20.58
N VAL A 166 -8.49 -9.15 20.13
CA VAL A 166 -7.78 -8.73 18.92
C VAL A 166 -8.68 -8.83 17.68
N SER A 167 -9.46 -9.91 17.55
CA SER A 167 -10.40 -10.09 16.44
C SER A 167 -11.45 -8.97 16.39
N GLU A 168 -12.02 -8.62 17.55
CA GLU A 168 -13.02 -7.55 17.68
C GLU A 168 -12.42 -6.17 17.41
N ALA A 169 -11.28 -5.86 18.01
CA ALA A 169 -10.56 -4.60 17.80
C ALA A 169 -10.09 -4.38 16.36
N CYS A 170 -10.04 -5.46 15.56
CA CYS A 170 -9.76 -5.39 14.12
C CYS A 170 -11.01 -5.40 13.24
N GLY A 171 -12.22 -5.35 13.82
CA GLY A 171 -13.49 -5.24 13.08
C GLY A 171 -13.97 -6.54 12.44
N PHE A 172 -13.59 -7.70 12.96
CA PHE A 172 -14.14 -8.97 12.54
C PHE A 172 -15.40 -9.33 13.35
N SER A 173 -16.49 -9.59 12.64
CA SER A 173 -17.78 -9.95 13.24
C SER A 173 -17.80 -11.33 13.91
N ASN A 174 -16.85 -12.21 13.57
CA ASN A 174 -16.69 -13.50 14.22
C ASN A 174 -15.25 -14.02 14.14
N LEU A 175 -14.88 -14.76 15.18
CA LEU A 175 -13.54 -15.33 15.37
C LEU A 175 -13.16 -16.34 14.27
N SER A 176 -14.11 -17.08 13.69
CA SER A 176 -13.82 -18.07 12.65
C SER A 176 -13.35 -17.41 11.36
N ASN A 177 -14.01 -16.30 10.95
CA ASN A 177 -13.60 -15.51 9.80
C ASN A 177 -12.22 -14.87 10.01
N PHE A 178 -11.98 -14.35 11.22
CA PHE A 178 -10.69 -13.83 11.61
C PHE A 178 -9.57 -14.87 11.48
N ASN A 179 -9.73 -16.03 12.14
CA ASN A 179 -8.72 -17.08 12.13
C ASN A 179 -8.40 -17.56 10.70
N ARG A 180 -9.42 -17.71 9.85
CA ARG A 180 -9.27 -18.11 8.45
C ARG A 180 -8.50 -17.04 7.65
N ALA A 181 -8.88 -15.79 7.79
CA ALA A 181 -8.21 -14.67 7.11
C ALA A 181 -6.77 -14.52 7.58
N PHE A 182 -6.55 -14.58 8.89
CA PHE A 182 -5.22 -14.46 9.49
C PHE A 182 -4.28 -15.56 8.98
N LYS A 183 -4.73 -16.84 9.04
CA LYS A 183 -3.93 -17.97 8.55
C LYS A 183 -3.67 -17.89 7.04
N LYS A 184 -4.66 -17.45 6.25
CA LYS A 184 -4.51 -17.28 4.81
C LYS A 184 -3.43 -16.25 4.46
N ILE A 185 -3.35 -15.15 5.21
CA ILE A 185 -2.45 -14.03 4.90
C ILE A 185 -1.05 -14.24 5.52
N THR A 186 -0.98 -14.77 6.74
CA THR A 186 0.29 -14.90 7.48
C THR A 186 0.92 -16.30 7.40
N GLY A 187 0.16 -17.30 6.94
CA GLY A 187 0.55 -18.71 6.95
C GLY A 187 0.41 -19.40 8.30
N LYS A 188 0.13 -18.66 9.39
CA LYS A 188 0.03 -19.16 10.77
C LYS A 188 -1.32 -18.78 11.38
N THR A 189 -1.79 -19.57 12.36
CA THR A 189 -2.91 -19.12 13.20
C THR A 189 -2.46 -17.98 14.14
N PRO A 190 -3.38 -17.15 14.66
CA PRO A 190 -3.02 -16.06 15.59
C PRO A 190 -2.23 -16.55 16.81
N ARG A 191 -2.59 -17.72 17.36
CA ARG A 191 -1.88 -18.32 18.51
C ARG A 191 -0.48 -18.78 18.16
N GLU A 192 -0.29 -19.43 17.00
CA GLU A 192 1.03 -19.84 16.48
C GLU A 192 1.91 -18.63 16.20
N TYR A 193 1.31 -17.57 15.64
CA TYR A 193 1.98 -16.31 15.34
C TYR A 193 2.53 -15.67 16.62
N ARG A 194 1.69 -15.52 17.66
CA ARG A 194 2.10 -14.99 18.99
C ARG A 194 3.21 -15.81 19.62
N LYS A 195 3.09 -17.14 19.62
CA LYS A 195 4.14 -18.01 20.18
C LYS A 195 5.48 -17.83 19.48
N ALA A 196 5.46 -17.71 18.17
CA ALA A 196 6.67 -17.53 17.36
C ALA A 196 7.38 -16.20 17.69
N ILE A 197 6.65 -15.12 18.00
CA ILE A 197 7.23 -13.83 18.37
C ILE A 197 7.84 -13.87 19.76
N ILE A 198 7.12 -14.41 20.73
CA ILE A 198 7.61 -14.52 22.11
C ILE A 198 8.93 -15.33 22.16
N SER A 199 9.04 -16.39 21.37
CA SER A 199 10.27 -17.20 21.30
C SER A 199 11.48 -16.44 20.73
N VAL A 200 11.27 -15.44 19.86
CA VAL A 200 12.35 -14.62 19.29
C VAL A 200 12.86 -13.55 20.28
N HIS A 201 12.00 -13.07 21.18
CA HIS A 201 12.37 -12.04 22.17
C HIS A 201 12.97 -12.61 23.47
N THR A 202 12.99 -13.94 23.61
CA THR A 202 13.51 -14.62 24.83
C THR A 202 14.91 -15.22 24.60
N THR A 203 15.48 -15.04 23.40
CA THR A 203 16.83 -15.47 23.01
C THR A 203 17.74 -14.29 22.85
#